data_887d52f21abee939ee09f7b84a58ec48
#
_entry.id   887d52f21abee939ee09f7b84a58ec48
#
_cell.length_a   1.000
_cell.length_b   1.000
_cell.length_c   1.000
_cell.angle_alpha   90.00
_cell.angle_beta   90.00
_cell.angle_gamma   90.00
#
_symmetry.space_group_name_H-M   'P 1'
#
loop_
_entity.id
_entity.type
_entity.pdbx_description
1 polymer ?
#
loop_
_entity_poly.entity_id
_entity_poly.type
_entity_poly.pdbx_seq_one_letter_code
_entity_poly.pdbx_strand_id
1 'polypeptide(L)'
;FIENGAVAMDGNTIVMVGVTEEVKKAYPDAEFVDAKGGVIMPAFINAHEHIYSSFARGLSINGYNPQGFLDILDGLWWTVDRHLTLEQTKLSAYATYIDSIKNGVTTVFDHHASFGHITGSLSAIEEAARDLGVRTCLCYEISDRDGMEKSRESVMENVNFIKHALADDSDMIAGMMGMHASFTISDETMALCNELK
;
A
#
# COMPACT_ATOMS: atom_id res chain seq x y z
N PHE A 1 -0.38 19.80 -22.44
CA PHE A 1 -1.21 20.75 -21.69
C PHE A 1 -2.37 21.19 -22.59
N ILE A 2 -3.60 21.11 -22.10
CA ILE A 2 -4.81 21.55 -22.80
C ILE A 2 -5.40 22.69 -21.97
N GLU A 3 -5.36 23.91 -22.52
CA GLU A 3 -5.95 25.08 -21.89
C GLU A 3 -7.48 25.01 -22.01
N ASN A 4 -8.19 25.34 -20.94
CA ASN A 4 -9.65 25.15 -20.83
C ASN A 4 -10.06 23.71 -21.13
N GLY A 5 -9.26 22.75 -20.68
CA GLY A 5 -9.49 21.32 -20.88
C GLY A 5 -10.56 20.73 -19.99
N ALA A 6 -11.09 19.59 -20.41
CA ALA A 6 -11.97 18.76 -19.62
C ALA A 6 -11.63 17.27 -19.78
N VAL A 7 -12.04 16.49 -18.81
CA VAL A 7 -11.94 15.03 -18.79
C VAL A 7 -13.34 14.47 -18.60
N ALA A 8 -13.79 13.59 -19.50
CA ALA A 8 -15.00 12.81 -19.32
C ALA A 8 -14.66 11.42 -18.79
N MET A 9 -15.43 10.95 -17.82
CA MET A 9 -15.28 9.65 -17.19
C MET A 9 -16.60 8.89 -17.27
N ASP A 10 -16.52 7.58 -17.48
CA ASP A 10 -17.64 6.65 -17.35
C ASP A 10 -17.24 5.58 -16.32
N GLY A 11 -17.88 5.62 -15.16
CA GLY A 11 -17.46 4.84 -14.00
C GLY A 11 -16.01 5.15 -13.61
N ASN A 12 -15.15 4.16 -13.68
CA ASN A 12 -13.71 4.26 -13.36
C ASN A 12 -12.79 4.50 -14.58
N THR A 13 -13.37 4.76 -15.74
CA THR A 13 -12.61 4.86 -16.99
C THR A 13 -12.66 6.28 -17.56
N ILE A 14 -11.49 6.82 -17.94
CA ILE A 14 -11.41 8.08 -18.73
C ILE A 14 -11.78 7.75 -20.16
N VAL A 15 -12.88 8.34 -20.65
CA VAL A 15 -13.39 8.07 -22.01
C VAL A 15 -13.06 9.18 -23.00
N MET A 16 -12.79 10.41 -22.53
CA MET A 16 -12.34 11.50 -23.38
C MET A 16 -11.54 12.53 -22.59
N VAL A 17 -10.53 13.10 -23.24
CA VAL A 17 -9.78 14.28 -22.77
C VAL A 17 -9.69 15.26 -23.93
N GLY A 18 -10.03 16.52 -23.72
CA GLY A 18 -10.02 17.52 -24.77
C GLY A 18 -10.40 18.91 -24.30
N VAL A 19 -10.65 19.82 -25.23
CA VAL A 19 -11.19 21.15 -24.95
C VAL A 19 -12.61 20.99 -24.37
N THR A 20 -12.95 21.77 -23.35
CA THR A 20 -14.23 21.67 -22.61
C THR A 20 -15.45 21.65 -23.54
N GLU A 21 -15.51 22.51 -24.56
CA GLU A 21 -16.65 22.59 -25.47
C GLU A 21 -16.83 21.30 -26.32
N GLU A 22 -15.74 20.67 -26.72
CA GLU A 22 -15.77 19.41 -27.47
C GLU A 22 -16.22 18.25 -26.56
N VAL A 23 -15.70 18.18 -25.35
CA VAL A 23 -16.08 17.15 -24.39
C VAL A 23 -17.55 17.27 -23.98
N LYS A 24 -18.04 18.48 -23.68
CA LYS A 24 -19.45 18.73 -23.40
C LYS A 24 -20.36 18.39 -24.56
N LYS A 25 -19.93 18.65 -25.80
CA LYS A 25 -20.70 18.28 -26.97
C LYS A 25 -20.79 16.78 -27.20
N ALA A 26 -19.71 16.05 -26.86
CA ALA A 26 -19.67 14.60 -27.01
C ALA A 26 -20.48 13.89 -25.88
N TYR A 27 -20.55 14.48 -24.69
CA TYR A 27 -21.23 13.94 -23.51
C TYR A 27 -22.20 14.96 -22.90
N PRO A 28 -23.30 15.30 -23.61
CA PRO A 28 -24.20 16.38 -23.19
C PRO A 28 -25.00 16.06 -21.92
N ASP A 29 -25.19 14.77 -21.60
CA ASP A 29 -25.95 14.31 -20.44
C ASP A 29 -25.06 14.00 -19.23
N ALA A 30 -23.73 14.18 -19.34
CA ALA A 30 -22.82 13.94 -18.22
C ALA A 30 -22.95 15.02 -17.15
N GLU A 31 -22.87 14.62 -15.90
CA GLU A 31 -22.74 15.56 -14.78
C GLU A 31 -21.46 16.40 -14.92
N PHE A 32 -21.61 17.71 -14.84
CA PHE A 32 -20.49 18.63 -14.98
C PHE A 32 -19.98 19.13 -13.63
N VAL A 33 -18.71 18.84 -13.34
CA VAL A 33 -17.99 19.35 -12.18
C VAL A 33 -17.00 20.43 -12.62
N ASP A 34 -17.20 21.67 -12.16
CA ASP A 34 -16.32 22.79 -12.47
C ASP A 34 -15.06 22.77 -11.60
N ALA A 35 -13.89 22.61 -12.22
CA ALA A 35 -12.59 22.66 -11.56
C ALA A 35 -12.16 24.10 -11.14
N LYS A 36 -12.99 25.13 -11.43
CA LYS A 36 -12.78 26.55 -11.05
C LYS A 36 -11.40 27.09 -11.43
N GLY A 37 -10.93 26.73 -12.62
CA GLY A 37 -9.61 27.12 -13.13
C GLY A 37 -8.45 26.32 -12.52
N GLY A 38 -8.73 25.26 -11.78
CA GLY A 38 -7.72 24.31 -11.27
C GLY A 38 -7.14 23.44 -12.38
N VAL A 39 -6.02 22.79 -12.07
CA VAL A 39 -5.38 21.81 -12.96
C VAL A 39 -6.00 20.43 -12.76
N ILE A 40 -6.45 19.81 -13.86
CA ILE A 40 -6.84 18.40 -13.85
C ILE A 40 -5.62 17.59 -14.32
N MET A 41 -5.20 16.62 -13.52
CA MET A 41 -4.02 15.79 -13.77
C MET A 41 -4.25 14.38 -13.21
N PRO A 42 -3.48 13.36 -13.68
CA PRO A 42 -3.46 12.07 -13.02
C PRO A 42 -3.09 12.22 -11.53
N ALA A 43 -3.74 11.44 -10.67
CA ALA A 43 -3.45 11.44 -9.25
C ALA A 43 -2.03 10.93 -8.95
N PHE A 44 -1.52 11.23 -7.76
CA PHE A 44 -0.21 10.76 -7.34
C PHE A 44 -0.23 9.26 -6.99
N ILE A 45 0.93 8.64 -7.21
CA ILE A 45 1.22 7.26 -6.81
C ILE A 45 2.27 7.33 -5.70
N ASN A 46 1.94 6.80 -4.52
CA ASN A 46 2.93 6.57 -3.48
C ASN A 46 3.59 5.20 -3.73
N ALA A 47 4.80 5.20 -4.28
CA ALA A 47 5.50 3.98 -4.69
C ALA A 47 6.31 3.33 -3.55
N HIS A 48 6.30 3.88 -2.34
CA HIS A 48 7.00 3.32 -1.18
C HIS A 48 6.31 3.75 0.12
N GLU A 49 5.64 2.81 0.78
CA GLU A 49 4.94 3.04 2.04
C GLU A 49 5.24 1.91 3.03
N HIS A 50 5.09 2.21 4.30
CA HIS A 50 5.11 1.28 5.43
C HIS A 50 3.89 1.55 6.30
N ILE A 51 2.74 1.08 5.87
CA ILE A 51 1.43 1.32 6.49
C ILE A 51 1.44 1.02 8.00
N TYR A 52 2.09 -0.07 8.41
CA TYR A 52 2.18 -0.48 9.81
C TYR A 52 2.79 0.59 10.73
N SER A 53 3.57 1.52 10.16
CA SER A 53 4.26 2.57 10.92
C SER A 53 3.39 3.79 11.23
N SER A 54 2.17 3.89 10.71
CA SER A 54 1.36 5.11 10.77
C SER A 54 1.09 5.60 12.20
N PHE A 55 0.93 4.69 13.17
CA PHE A 55 0.74 5.03 14.57
C PHE A 55 2.03 5.20 15.38
N ALA A 56 3.20 4.96 14.78
CA ALA A 56 4.47 5.26 15.41
C ALA A 56 4.82 6.77 15.36
N ARG A 57 4.04 7.55 14.65
CA ARG A 57 4.20 9.01 14.54
C ARG A 57 4.06 9.67 15.91
N GLY A 58 5.16 10.24 16.42
CA GLY A 58 5.21 10.85 17.77
C GLY A 58 5.37 9.84 18.92
N LEU A 59 5.58 8.55 18.63
CA LEU A 59 5.87 7.55 19.66
C LEU A 59 7.21 7.86 20.35
N SER A 60 7.19 7.86 21.68
CA SER A 60 8.37 8.00 22.50
C SER A 60 8.59 6.71 23.31
N ILE A 61 9.76 6.11 23.19
CA ILE A 61 10.15 4.91 23.90
C ILE A 61 11.14 5.30 25.00
N ASN A 62 10.81 5.02 26.27
CA ASN A 62 11.66 5.33 27.40
C ASN A 62 12.99 4.59 27.31
N GLY A 63 14.10 5.33 27.45
CA GLY A 63 15.45 4.78 27.40
C GLY A 63 15.94 4.40 26.00
N TYR A 64 15.16 4.67 24.95
CA TYR A 64 15.57 4.45 23.57
C TYR A 64 16.53 5.54 23.11
N ASN A 65 17.78 5.15 22.84
CA ASN A 65 18.84 6.04 22.40
C ASN A 65 19.68 5.33 21.32
N PRO A 66 19.18 5.21 20.08
CA PRO A 66 19.85 4.48 19.02
C PRO A 66 21.17 5.15 18.63
N GLN A 67 22.21 4.36 18.43
CA GLN A 67 23.51 4.79 17.97
C GLN A 67 23.74 4.49 16.49
N GLY A 68 22.88 3.67 15.87
CA GLY A 68 22.95 3.26 14.48
C GLY A 68 21.65 2.76 13.92
N PHE A 69 21.66 2.42 12.63
CA PHE A 69 20.47 1.99 11.91
C PHE A 69 19.88 0.69 12.48
N LEU A 70 20.72 -0.27 12.88
CA LEU A 70 20.24 -1.52 13.46
C LEU A 70 19.53 -1.31 14.80
N ASP A 71 20.00 -0.34 15.60
CA ASP A 71 19.33 0.02 16.86
C ASP A 71 17.95 0.61 16.60
N ILE A 72 17.79 1.35 15.47
CA ILE A 72 16.48 1.89 15.06
C ILE A 72 15.56 0.76 14.64
N LEU A 73 16.06 -0.21 13.90
CA LEU A 73 15.26 -1.36 13.48
C LEU A 73 14.80 -2.16 14.72
N ASP A 74 15.72 -2.61 15.57
CA ASP A 74 15.41 -3.49 16.69
C ASP A 74 14.62 -2.77 17.79
N GLY A 75 15.04 -1.58 18.17
CA GLY A 75 14.46 -0.84 19.29
C GLY A 75 13.14 -0.14 18.97
N LEU A 76 12.82 0.12 17.69
CA LEU A 76 11.60 0.81 17.29
C LEU A 76 10.76 -0.05 16.35
N TRP A 77 11.20 -0.26 15.10
CA TRP A 77 10.33 -0.82 14.06
C TRP A 77 9.98 -2.28 14.30
N TRP A 78 10.96 -3.12 14.64
CA TRP A 78 10.72 -4.53 14.97
C TRP A 78 10.00 -4.72 16.33
N THR A 79 10.11 -3.75 17.22
CA THR A 79 9.29 -3.72 18.44
C THR A 79 7.83 -3.39 18.13
N VAL A 80 7.58 -2.38 17.29
CA VAL A 80 6.22 -2.02 16.89
C VAL A 80 5.55 -3.18 16.16
N ASP A 81 6.19 -3.74 15.13
CA ASP A 81 5.58 -4.76 14.27
C ASP A 81 5.31 -6.09 14.99
N ARG A 82 6.13 -6.46 15.98
CA ARG A 82 5.90 -7.65 16.82
C ARG A 82 4.67 -7.52 17.73
N HIS A 83 4.18 -6.31 17.97
CA HIS A 83 3.04 -6.07 18.84
C HIS A 83 1.75 -5.75 18.09
N LEU A 84 1.78 -5.56 16.77
CA LEU A 84 0.60 -5.28 15.98
C LEU A 84 -0.35 -6.48 15.91
N THR A 85 -1.62 -6.20 16.14
CA THR A 85 -2.72 -7.12 15.85
C THR A 85 -3.28 -6.85 14.45
N LEU A 86 -4.07 -7.79 13.89
CA LEU A 86 -4.75 -7.58 12.60
C LEU A 86 -5.66 -6.35 12.62
N GLU A 87 -6.35 -6.09 13.73
CA GLU A 87 -7.19 -4.89 13.89
C GLU A 87 -6.34 -3.61 13.82
N GLN A 88 -5.21 -3.57 14.52
CA GLN A 88 -4.30 -2.41 14.50
C GLN A 88 -3.68 -2.22 13.12
N THR A 89 -3.32 -3.31 12.42
CA THR A 89 -2.88 -3.26 11.02
C THR A 89 -3.95 -2.63 10.13
N LYS A 90 -5.20 -3.06 10.24
CA LYS A 90 -6.33 -2.49 9.49
C LYS A 90 -6.52 -1.00 9.82
N LEU A 91 -6.49 -0.62 11.10
CA LEU A 91 -6.61 0.78 11.52
C LEU A 91 -5.45 1.65 11.01
N SER A 92 -4.22 1.10 10.97
CA SER A 92 -3.06 1.76 10.37
C SER A 92 -3.29 2.05 8.88
N ALA A 93 -3.91 1.10 8.17
CA ALA A 93 -4.25 1.26 6.76
C ALA A 93 -5.30 2.36 6.55
N TYR A 94 -6.36 2.41 7.36
CA TYR A 94 -7.32 3.52 7.30
C TYR A 94 -6.65 4.87 7.50
N ALA A 95 -5.77 5.01 8.49
CA ALA A 95 -5.07 6.26 8.76
C ALA A 95 -4.22 6.70 7.57
N THR A 96 -3.42 5.78 7.02
CA THR A 96 -2.54 6.05 5.85
C THR A 96 -3.34 6.37 4.59
N TYR A 97 -4.40 5.62 4.30
CA TYR A 97 -5.20 5.85 3.09
C TYR A 97 -6.01 7.15 3.17
N ILE A 98 -6.54 7.51 4.34
CA ILE A 98 -7.19 8.81 4.53
C ILE A 98 -6.22 9.97 4.28
N ASP A 99 -4.99 9.88 4.81
CA ASP A 99 -3.96 10.89 4.57
C ASP A 99 -3.56 10.91 3.08
N SER A 100 -3.46 9.75 2.42
CA SER A 100 -3.19 9.60 0.99
C SER A 100 -4.24 10.31 0.14
N ILE A 101 -5.51 10.04 0.37
CA ILE A 101 -6.65 10.67 -0.35
C ILE A 101 -6.60 12.18 -0.18
N LYS A 102 -6.40 12.69 1.03
CA LYS A 102 -6.32 14.13 1.31
C LYS A 102 -5.18 14.84 0.57
N ASN A 103 -4.14 14.09 0.19
CA ASN A 103 -2.98 14.60 -0.54
C ASN A 103 -3.00 14.25 -2.04
N GLY A 104 -4.13 13.73 -2.55
CA GLY A 104 -4.29 13.40 -3.97
C GLY A 104 -3.56 12.13 -4.41
N VAL A 105 -3.20 11.26 -3.48
CA VAL A 105 -2.64 9.93 -3.77
C VAL A 105 -3.79 8.93 -3.89
N THR A 106 -3.86 8.22 -5.00
CA THR A 106 -4.92 7.22 -5.27
C THR A 106 -4.37 5.81 -5.46
N THR A 107 -3.06 5.65 -5.49
CA THR A 107 -2.39 4.34 -5.60
C THR A 107 -1.24 4.28 -4.61
N VAL A 108 -1.18 3.23 -3.80
CA VAL A 108 -0.16 3.04 -2.76
C VAL A 108 0.51 1.69 -2.94
N PHE A 109 1.85 1.68 -2.92
CA PHE A 109 2.66 0.46 -2.83
C PHE A 109 3.17 0.34 -1.41
N ASP A 110 2.72 -0.69 -0.69
CA ASP A 110 3.06 -0.91 0.71
C ASP A 110 3.97 -2.12 0.90
N HIS A 111 4.97 -1.95 1.72
CA HIS A 111 5.84 -3.00 2.24
C HIS A 111 5.52 -3.20 3.72
N HIS A 112 4.65 -4.16 4.01
CA HIS A 112 4.07 -4.37 5.33
C HIS A 112 4.89 -5.29 6.22
N ALA A 113 4.93 -4.98 7.51
CA ALA A 113 5.48 -5.83 8.56
C ALA A 113 4.57 -5.86 9.79
N SER A 114 4.25 -7.06 10.26
CA SER A 114 3.48 -7.31 11.50
C SER A 114 3.80 -8.70 12.06
N PHE A 115 5.03 -8.90 12.53
CA PHE A 115 5.52 -10.21 12.98
C PHE A 115 4.76 -10.79 14.18
N GLY A 116 3.95 -9.97 14.86
CA GLY A 116 2.97 -10.44 15.85
C GLY A 116 1.80 -11.22 15.24
N HIS A 117 1.34 -10.82 14.04
CA HIS A 117 0.24 -11.46 13.30
C HIS A 117 0.51 -11.33 11.79
N ILE A 118 1.19 -12.32 11.21
CA ILE A 118 1.60 -12.33 9.81
C ILE A 118 0.41 -12.69 8.91
N THR A 119 -0.11 -13.89 9.11
CA THR A 119 -1.19 -14.43 8.27
C THR A 119 -2.45 -13.59 8.35
N GLY A 120 -2.95 -13.15 7.19
CA GLY A 120 -4.15 -12.32 7.05
C GLY A 120 -3.90 -10.81 7.18
N SER A 121 -2.66 -10.37 7.41
CA SER A 121 -2.32 -8.94 7.55
C SER A 121 -2.53 -8.16 6.25
N LEU A 122 -2.15 -8.73 5.10
CA LEU A 122 -2.37 -8.09 3.80
C LEU A 122 -3.85 -7.99 3.46
N SER A 123 -4.64 -9.00 3.82
CA SER A 123 -6.11 -8.94 3.67
C SER A 123 -6.75 -7.88 4.55
N ALA A 124 -6.24 -7.67 5.77
CA ALA A 124 -6.71 -6.60 6.66
C ALA A 124 -6.44 -5.19 6.07
N ILE A 125 -5.32 -5.02 5.38
CA ILE A 125 -4.99 -3.78 4.66
C ILE A 125 -5.89 -3.62 3.42
N GLU A 126 -6.10 -4.70 2.66
CA GLU A 126 -6.99 -4.71 1.50
C GLU A 126 -8.41 -4.26 1.86
N GLU A 127 -8.97 -4.75 2.97
CA GLU A 127 -10.30 -4.33 3.42
C GLU A 127 -10.39 -2.80 3.57
N ALA A 128 -9.40 -2.18 4.21
CA ALA A 128 -9.37 -0.73 4.36
C ALA A 128 -9.20 0.00 3.02
N ALA A 129 -8.39 -0.56 2.10
CA ALA A 129 -8.18 -0.01 0.76
C ALA A 129 -9.50 0.00 -0.04
N ARG A 130 -10.26 -1.09 0.01
CA ARG A 130 -11.56 -1.23 -0.67
C ARG A 130 -12.61 -0.31 -0.08
N ASP A 131 -12.70 -0.23 1.25
CA ASP A 131 -13.64 0.65 1.94
C ASP A 131 -13.45 2.13 1.58
N LEU A 132 -12.21 2.53 1.33
CA LEU A 132 -11.85 3.91 1.00
C LEU A 132 -11.67 4.17 -0.50
N GLY A 133 -11.70 3.12 -1.33
CA GLY A 133 -11.54 3.24 -2.78
C GLY A 133 -10.12 3.61 -3.20
N VAL A 134 -9.08 3.18 -2.47
CA VAL A 134 -7.67 3.41 -2.81
C VAL A 134 -7.10 2.16 -3.48
N ARG A 135 -6.51 2.34 -4.66
CA ARG A 135 -5.77 1.26 -5.32
C ARG A 135 -4.50 0.96 -4.55
N THR A 136 -4.23 -0.34 -4.33
CA THR A 136 -3.06 -0.73 -3.53
C THR A 136 -2.31 -1.93 -4.13
N CYS A 137 -0.98 -1.89 -4.02
CA CYS A 137 -0.12 -3.03 -4.28
C CYS A 137 0.58 -3.39 -2.98
N LEU A 138 0.34 -4.61 -2.48
CA LEU A 138 0.79 -5.02 -1.16
C LEU A 138 1.86 -6.10 -1.25
N CYS A 139 2.82 -6.03 -0.34
CA CYS A 139 3.70 -7.15 -0.03
C CYS A 139 3.99 -7.21 1.47
N TYR A 140 4.25 -8.42 1.94
CA TYR A 140 4.68 -8.66 3.31
C TYR A 140 6.21 -8.75 3.39
N GLU A 141 6.81 -8.16 4.42
CA GLU A 141 8.24 -8.21 4.70
C GLU A 141 8.70 -9.64 5.03
N ILE A 142 9.41 -10.29 4.12
CA ILE A 142 10.08 -11.56 4.38
C ILE A 142 11.42 -11.25 5.06
N SER A 143 11.67 -11.88 6.20
CA SER A 143 12.90 -11.71 6.98
C SER A 143 13.10 -12.91 7.89
N ASP A 144 14.35 -13.33 8.10
CA ASP A 144 14.73 -14.44 8.98
C ASP A 144 14.99 -14.00 10.43
N ARG A 145 14.78 -12.72 10.73
CA ARG A 145 15.08 -12.11 12.04
C ARG A 145 14.37 -12.75 13.23
N ASP A 146 13.18 -13.31 13.01
CA ASP A 146 12.39 -14.02 14.04
C ASP A 146 12.32 -15.53 13.79
N GLY A 147 13.27 -16.07 13.01
CA GLY A 147 13.45 -17.49 12.74
C GLY A 147 12.70 -17.99 11.50
N MET A 148 13.10 -19.18 11.05
CA MET A 148 12.67 -19.77 9.78
C MET A 148 11.17 -20.08 9.72
N GLU A 149 10.50 -20.31 10.83
CA GLU A 149 9.05 -20.54 10.89
C GLU A 149 8.31 -19.26 10.46
N LYS A 150 8.67 -18.14 11.06
CA LYS A 150 8.12 -16.82 10.72
C LYS A 150 8.48 -16.38 9.31
N SER A 151 9.68 -16.71 8.85
CA SER A 151 10.12 -16.46 7.49
C SER A 151 9.23 -17.19 6.48
N ARG A 152 8.97 -18.49 6.68
CA ARG A 152 8.08 -19.27 5.83
C ARG A 152 6.63 -18.77 5.88
N GLU A 153 6.12 -18.38 7.05
CA GLU A 153 4.80 -17.76 7.20
C GLU A 153 4.71 -16.48 6.37
N SER A 154 5.75 -15.63 6.41
CA SER A 154 5.83 -14.38 5.63
C SER A 154 5.86 -14.63 4.11
N VAL A 155 6.60 -15.66 3.65
CA VAL A 155 6.58 -16.07 2.25
C VAL A 155 5.18 -16.51 1.84
N MET A 156 4.52 -17.32 2.65
CA MET A 156 3.17 -17.81 2.36
C MET A 156 2.11 -16.71 2.37
N GLU A 157 2.22 -15.71 3.22
CA GLU A 157 1.34 -14.54 3.21
C GLU A 157 1.43 -13.81 1.86
N ASN A 158 2.64 -13.55 1.34
CA ASN A 158 2.83 -12.98 0.01
C ASN A 158 2.22 -13.88 -1.08
N VAL A 159 2.54 -15.17 -1.09
CA VAL A 159 2.06 -16.11 -2.11
C VAL A 159 0.54 -16.19 -2.14
N ASN A 160 -0.09 -16.27 -0.98
CA ASN A 160 -1.54 -16.35 -0.86
C ASN A 160 -2.20 -15.05 -1.33
N PHE A 161 -1.65 -13.91 -0.94
CA PHE A 161 -2.17 -12.61 -1.34
C PHE A 161 -1.97 -12.36 -2.85
N ILE A 162 -0.82 -12.71 -3.43
CA ILE A 162 -0.60 -12.62 -4.88
C ILE A 162 -1.63 -13.45 -5.64
N LYS A 163 -1.89 -14.70 -5.22
CA LYS A 163 -2.91 -15.55 -5.85
C LYS A 163 -4.31 -14.95 -5.74
N HIS A 164 -4.63 -14.38 -4.59
CA HIS A 164 -5.90 -13.68 -4.36
C HIS A 164 -6.02 -12.45 -5.28
N ALA A 165 -5.00 -11.61 -5.35
CA ALA A 165 -4.98 -10.43 -6.19
C ALA A 165 -5.05 -10.74 -7.69
N LEU A 166 -4.40 -11.84 -8.14
CA LEU A 166 -4.49 -12.29 -9.53
C LEU A 166 -5.88 -12.82 -9.93
N ALA A 167 -6.68 -13.23 -8.97
CA ALA A 167 -8.07 -13.68 -9.19
C ALA A 167 -9.09 -12.53 -9.08
N ASP A 168 -8.66 -11.32 -8.74
CA ASP A 168 -9.50 -10.14 -8.60
C ASP A 168 -9.54 -9.34 -9.91
N ASP A 169 -10.74 -9.11 -10.43
CA ASP A 169 -10.97 -8.40 -11.69
C ASP A 169 -11.21 -6.88 -11.50
N SER A 170 -11.06 -6.37 -10.27
CA SER A 170 -11.43 -4.98 -9.95
C SER A 170 -10.35 -3.94 -10.27
N ASP A 171 -9.13 -4.33 -10.60
CA ASP A 171 -7.95 -3.46 -10.71
C ASP A 171 -7.61 -2.66 -9.44
N MET A 172 -8.22 -3.02 -8.30
CA MET A 172 -8.04 -2.31 -7.04
C MET A 172 -6.86 -2.81 -6.24
N ILE A 173 -6.45 -4.07 -6.44
CA ILE A 173 -5.39 -4.71 -5.67
C ILE A 173 -4.36 -5.38 -6.58
N ALA A 174 -3.12 -5.36 -6.15
CA ALA A 174 -2.03 -6.17 -6.69
C ALA A 174 -1.16 -6.70 -5.55
N GLY A 175 -0.45 -7.78 -5.79
CA GLY A 175 0.47 -8.37 -4.83
C GLY A 175 1.88 -8.47 -5.39
N MET A 176 2.88 -8.33 -4.52
CA MET A 176 4.30 -8.54 -4.84
C MET A 176 4.94 -9.46 -3.80
N MET A 177 6.09 -10.06 -4.14
CA MET A 177 6.94 -10.73 -3.18
C MET A 177 7.81 -9.67 -2.48
N GLY A 178 7.53 -9.39 -1.20
CA GLY A 178 8.28 -8.42 -0.39
C GLY A 178 9.47 -9.07 0.31
N MET A 179 10.62 -8.44 0.29
CA MET A 179 11.81 -8.91 0.99
C MET A 179 12.45 -7.74 1.73
N HIS A 180 12.85 -7.97 2.98
CA HIS A 180 13.62 -7.00 3.75
C HIS A 180 15.06 -6.89 3.20
N ALA A 181 15.94 -6.20 3.93
CA ALA A 181 17.32 -6.01 3.53
C ALA A 181 18.09 -7.35 3.40
N SER A 182 19.06 -7.40 2.48
CA SER A 182 19.83 -8.60 2.17
C SER A 182 20.51 -9.25 3.39
N PHE A 183 20.86 -8.46 4.42
CA PHE A 183 21.49 -8.97 5.64
C PHE A 183 20.52 -9.67 6.62
N THR A 184 19.21 -9.66 6.33
CA THR A 184 18.17 -10.31 7.14
C THR A 184 17.54 -11.52 6.45
N ILE A 185 18.06 -11.94 5.30
CA ILE A 185 17.51 -13.01 4.47
C ILE A 185 18.63 -14.00 4.16
N SER A 186 18.41 -15.27 4.45
CA SER A 186 19.33 -16.37 4.12
C SER A 186 19.16 -16.84 2.68
N ASP A 187 20.15 -17.58 2.18
CA ASP A 187 20.08 -18.24 0.89
C ASP A 187 18.91 -19.25 0.82
N GLU A 188 18.57 -19.91 1.95
CA GLU A 188 17.44 -20.84 2.04
C GLU A 188 16.11 -20.10 1.81
N THR A 189 15.91 -18.97 2.46
CA THR A 189 14.70 -18.14 2.29
C THR A 189 14.63 -17.56 0.88
N MET A 190 15.75 -17.11 0.33
CA MET A 190 15.82 -16.62 -1.05
C MET A 190 15.45 -17.72 -2.06
N ALA A 191 15.94 -18.95 -1.86
CA ALA A 191 15.60 -20.09 -2.71
C ALA A 191 14.09 -20.41 -2.64
N LEU A 192 13.49 -20.39 -1.44
CA LEU A 192 12.06 -20.61 -1.24
C LEU A 192 11.21 -19.53 -1.94
N CYS A 193 11.58 -18.27 -1.84
CA CYS A 193 10.89 -17.18 -2.56
C CYS A 193 10.96 -17.39 -4.08
N ASN A 194 12.11 -17.82 -4.60
CA ASN A 194 12.30 -18.05 -6.02
C ASN A 194 11.51 -19.26 -6.56
N GLU A 195 11.29 -20.28 -5.73
CA GLU A 195 10.49 -21.46 -6.06
C GLU A 195 8.98 -21.14 -6.13
N LEU A 196 8.51 -20.24 -5.27
CA LEU A 196 7.08 -19.96 -5.05
C LEU A 196 6.57 -18.69 -5.76
N LYS A 197 7.44 -17.98 -6.49
CA LYS A 197 7.09 -16.77 -7.23
C LYS A 197 6.17 -17.01 -8.43
#